data_a275f4ecf027e28696c6d9e0c53f16d1
#
_entry.id   a275f4ecf027e28696c6d9e0c53f16d1
#
_cell.length_a   1.000
_cell.length_b   1.000
_cell.length_c   1.000
_cell.angle_alpha   90.00
_cell.angle_beta   90.00
_cell.angle_gamma   90.00
#
_symmetry.space_group_name_H-M   'P 1'
#
loop_
_entity.id
_entity.type
_entity.pdbx_description
1 polymer ?
#
loop_
_entity_poly.entity_id
_entity_poly.type
_entity_poly.pdbx_seq_one_letter_code
_entity_poly.pdbx_strand_id
1 'polypeptide(L)'
;MTSCTDICRSILLERMVFNTHSSIAIPEDFLEHKNYVFNLLKSTVVNGENNSALLIGPRGSGKTMLINSVIADLEAICNFEKDYVVIKLHGFFQTDDRIAIQEITRQLFLEEETANRTFGSFSENLNFLLDSLKVADRKTTKSIIFIIDEFDQFCQHKNQTLLYNLFDVCQSAQAPMAVIGLTCRMDAISLFEKRVRSRFSHRQIYLLVKPDFQKYSETFVSLLRLQQSRELKAIYVRSWNKSVEDLAQDPLVQGSLKKVFNLNPKLRLLQNILLVALSRLGESHPFLSSKDIVTAIESQTTDCKTLQLQGLSVLELQLLLCMKYLDKIYFGEPCNYEMVFYEYTKQMKNSSMQKFDRQIAMKAMEHLETLEFIRPVEGISSSKVQKEFVVYHILITSEQLTAAIAKYPNLPTEVKQLADTCL
;
A
#
# COMPACT_ATOMS: atom_id res chain seq x y z
N MET A 1 21.91 -29.24 -8.12
CA MET A 1 21.63 -29.21 -6.67
C MET A 1 21.34 -27.77 -6.33
N THR A 2 20.14 -27.44 -5.89
CA THR A 2 19.80 -26.07 -5.46
C THR A 2 20.70 -25.67 -4.29
N SER A 3 21.36 -24.54 -4.39
CA SER A 3 22.24 -23.98 -3.36
C SER A 3 21.44 -23.69 -2.07
N CYS A 4 22.07 -23.82 -0.90
CA CYS A 4 21.41 -23.44 0.36
C CYS A 4 20.99 -21.95 0.35
N THR A 5 21.67 -21.11 -0.42
CA THR A 5 21.32 -19.69 -0.63
C THR A 5 20.05 -19.53 -1.44
N ASP A 6 19.84 -20.34 -2.48
CA ASP A 6 18.61 -20.28 -3.29
C ASP A 6 17.38 -20.71 -2.50
N ILE A 7 17.53 -21.77 -1.68
CA ILE A 7 16.44 -22.22 -0.79
C ILE A 7 16.11 -21.16 0.26
N CYS A 8 17.14 -20.57 0.88
CA CYS A 8 16.97 -19.48 1.84
C CYS A 8 16.25 -18.29 1.20
N ARG A 9 16.69 -17.87 0.01
CA ARG A 9 16.08 -16.79 -0.76
C ARG A 9 14.63 -17.08 -1.09
N SER A 10 14.29 -18.29 -1.56
CA SER A 10 12.91 -18.70 -1.88
C SER A 10 12.00 -18.60 -0.66
N ILE A 11 12.42 -19.19 0.47
CA ILE A 11 11.65 -19.17 1.73
C ILE A 11 11.39 -17.72 2.20
N LEU A 12 12.40 -16.86 2.15
CA LEU A 12 12.26 -15.47 2.58
C LEU A 12 11.39 -14.65 1.62
N LEU A 13 11.51 -14.87 0.29
CA LEU A 13 10.67 -14.24 -0.71
C LEU A 13 9.21 -14.64 -0.56
N GLU A 14 8.93 -15.93 -0.40
CA GLU A 14 7.57 -16.44 -0.17
C GLU A 14 6.95 -15.81 1.08
N ARG A 15 7.70 -15.74 2.18
CA ARG A 15 7.26 -15.08 3.42
C ARG A 15 6.89 -13.62 3.21
N MET A 16 7.66 -12.88 2.40
CA MET A 16 7.44 -11.45 2.19
C MET A 16 6.34 -11.15 1.17
N VAL A 17 6.21 -11.99 0.12
CA VAL A 17 5.22 -11.79 -0.94
C VAL A 17 3.84 -12.25 -0.49
N PHE A 18 3.75 -13.48 0.02
CA PHE A 18 2.46 -14.10 0.32
C PHE A 18 1.97 -13.84 1.75
N ASN A 19 2.74 -13.09 2.58
CA ASN A 19 2.40 -12.87 3.98
C ASN A 19 1.92 -14.18 4.64
N THR A 20 2.66 -15.27 4.45
CA THR A 20 2.32 -16.56 5.08
C THR A 20 2.29 -16.34 6.59
N HIS A 21 1.07 -16.21 7.11
CA HIS A 21 0.74 -15.64 8.42
C HIS A 21 1.30 -16.39 9.62
N SER A 22 1.89 -17.56 9.40
CA SER A 22 2.48 -18.41 10.44
C SER A 22 3.80 -17.90 11.02
N SER A 23 4.42 -16.85 10.44
CA SER A 23 5.79 -16.45 10.83
C SER A 23 5.92 -15.02 11.38
N ILE A 24 4.94 -14.14 11.19
CA ILE A 24 4.97 -12.81 11.77
C ILE A 24 4.20 -12.87 13.10
N ALA A 25 4.92 -12.78 14.21
CA ALA A 25 4.30 -12.67 15.52
C ALA A 25 3.39 -11.42 15.55
N ILE A 26 2.14 -11.61 15.98
CA ILE A 26 1.22 -10.50 16.15
C ILE A 26 1.82 -9.59 17.23
N PRO A 27 1.92 -8.27 16.97
CA PRO A 27 2.39 -7.33 17.98
C PRO A 27 1.59 -7.49 19.28
N GLU A 28 2.26 -7.40 20.42
CA GLU A 28 1.62 -7.53 21.74
C GLU A 28 0.45 -6.58 21.90
N ASP A 29 0.55 -5.38 21.34
CA ASP A 29 -0.52 -4.36 21.33
C ASP A 29 -1.82 -4.86 20.69
N PHE A 30 -1.77 -5.90 19.85
CA PHE A 30 -2.95 -6.47 19.19
C PHE A 30 -3.50 -7.72 19.88
N LEU A 31 -2.84 -8.26 20.87
CA LEU A 31 -3.28 -9.50 21.53
C LEU A 31 -4.66 -9.33 22.18
N GLU A 32 -4.92 -8.19 22.81
CA GLU A 32 -6.23 -7.90 23.38
C GLU A 32 -7.32 -7.86 22.31
N HIS A 33 -7.07 -7.16 21.21
CA HIS A 33 -8.00 -7.07 20.10
C HIS A 33 -8.21 -8.42 19.40
N LYS A 34 -7.12 -9.19 19.24
CA LYS A 34 -7.18 -10.56 18.72
C LYS A 34 -8.05 -11.45 19.61
N ASN A 35 -7.82 -11.45 20.93
CA ASN A 35 -8.59 -12.24 21.89
C ASN A 35 -10.07 -11.83 21.90
N TYR A 36 -10.34 -10.52 21.79
CA TYR A 36 -11.72 -10.02 21.71
C TYR A 36 -12.45 -10.54 20.47
N VAL A 37 -11.84 -10.40 19.28
CA VAL A 37 -12.42 -10.89 18.01
C VAL A 37 -12.55 -12.41 18.03
N PHE A 38 -11.53 -13.11 18.56
CA PHE A 38 -11.57 -14.57 18.69
C PHE A 38 -12.74 -15.03 19.59
N ASN A 39 -12.93 -14.41 20.75
CA ASN A 39 -14.04 -14.75 21.64
C ASN A 39 -15.40 -14.46 20.98
N LEU A 40 -15.50 -13.38 20.21
CA LEU A 40 -16.70 -13.03 19.48
C LEU A 40 -17.04 -14.07 18.40
N LEU A 41 -16.06 -14.52 17.61
CA LEU A 41 -16.26 -15.56 16.60
C LEU A 41 -16.50 -16.93 17.24
N LYS A 42 -15.76 -17.26 18.31
CA LYS A 42 -15.96 -18.49 19.07
C LYS A 42 -17.37 -18.56 19.68
N SER A 43 -17.90 -17.48 20.24
CA SER A 43 -19.27 -17.46 20.77
C SER A 43 -20.30 -17.67 19.64
N THR A 44 -20.03 -17.20 18.44
CA THR A 44 -20.90 -17.47 17.28
C THR A 44 -20.87 -18.95 16.88
N VAL A 45 -19.70 -19.57 16.83
CA VAL A 45 -19.56 -20.96 16.38
C VAL A 45 -20.05 -21.95 17.46
N VAL A 46 -19.69 -21.73 18.74
CA VAL A 46 -19.98 -22.68 19.82
C VAL A 46 -21.35 -22.46 20.44
N ASN A 47 -21.71 -21.18 20.70
CA ASN A 47 -22.95 -20.86 21.42
C ASN A 47 -24.12 -20.51 20.46
N GLY A 48 -23.85 -20.37 19.15
CA GLY A 48 -24.87 -19.95 18.16
C GLY A 48 -25.28 -18.49 18.32
N GLU A 49 -24.43 -17.63 18.91
CA GLU A 49 -24.73 -16.22 19.08
C GLU A 49 -24.47 -15.43 17.79
N ASN A 50 -25.33 -14.46 17.52
CA ASN A 50 -25.16 -13.58 16.37
C ASN A 50 -24.37 -12.35 16.76
N ASN A 51 -23.35 -12.04 15.96
CA ASN A 51 -22.44 -10.96 16.25
C ASN A 51 -22.15 -10.11 15.00
N SER A 52 -22.03 -8.79 15.18
CA SER A 52 -21.49 -7.92 14.14
C SER A 52 -20.46 -6.96 14.75
N ALA A 53 -19.37 -6.70 14.03
CA ALA A 53 -18.33 -5.78 14.48
C ALA A 53 -17.62 -5.12 13.29
N LEU A 54 -17.11 -3.91 13.50
CA LEU A 54 -16.22 -3.22 12.57
C LEU A 54 -14.81 -3.14 13.14
N LEU A 55 -13.84 -3.55 12.32
CA LEU A 55 -12.43 -3.40 12.60
C LEU A 55 -11.91 -2.18 11.82
N ILE A 56 -11.59 -1.12 12.53
CA ILE A 56 -11.28 0.19 11.98
C ILE A 56 -9.79 0.50 12.19
N GLY A 57 -9.11 0.94 11.15
CA GLY A 57 -7.70 1.35 11.27
C GLY A 57 -7.09 1.75 9.93
N PRO A 58 -5.98 2.48 9.92
CA PRO A 58 -5.34 2.92 8.69
C PRO A 58 -4.90 1.75 7.81
N ARG A 59 -4.64 2.00 6.53
CA ARG A 59 -4.09 0.99 5.62
C ARG A 59 -2.72 0.53 6.12
N GLY A 60 -2.54 -0.80 6.18
CA GLY A 60 -1.31 -1.40 6.69
C GLY A 60 -1.26 -1.56 8.22
N SER A 61 -2.35 -1.27 8.97
CA SER A 61 -2.43 -1.48 10.42
C SER A 61 -2.52 -2.95 10.85
N GLY A 62 -2.60 -3.89 9.91
CA GLY A 62 -2.66 -5.31 10.24
C GLY A 62 -4.07 -5.90 10.41
N LYS A 63 -5.14 -5.19 9.99
CA LYS A 63 -6.54 -5.67 10.08
C LYS A 63 -6.73 -7.07 9.50
N THR A 64 -6.34 -7.26 8.25
CA THR A 64 -6.48 -8.53 7.54
C THR A 64 -5.59 -9.62 8.15
N MET A 65 -4.38 -9.25 8.63
CA MET A 65 -3.48 -10.16 9.34
C MET A 65 -4.11 -10.65 10.65
N LEU A 66 -4.71 -9.75 11.44
CA LEU A 66 -5.37 -10.10 12.69
C LEU A 66 -6.52 -11.07 12.44
N ILE A 67 -7.39 -10.80 11.47
CA ILE A 67 -8.53 -11.67 11.13
C ILE A 67 -8.05 -13.05 10.67
N ASN A 68 -7.06 -13.12 9.79
CA ASN A 68 -6.53 -14.40 9.32
C ASN A 68 -5.90 -15.20 10.46
N SER A 69 -5.21 -14.55 11.41
CA SER A 69 -4.69 -15.21 12.59
C SER A 69 -5.79 -15.73 13.53
N VAL A 70 -6.89 -14.96 13.69
CA VAL A 70 -8.05 -15.40 14.47
C VAL A 70 -8.72 -16.62 13.82
N ILE A 71 -8.85 -16.62 12.49
CA ILE A 71 -9.39 -17.79 11.77
C ILE A 71 -8.51 -19.01 11.96
N ALA A 72 -7.18 -18.87 11.82
CA ALA A 72 -6.26 -19.97 12.04
C ALA A 72 -6.34 -20.54 13.48
N ASP A 73 -6.49 -19.69 14.49
CA ASP A 73 -6.71 -20.14 15.86
C ASP A 73 -8.08 -20.83 16.04
N LEU A 74 -9.09 -20.37 15.31
CA LEU A 74 -10.42 -20.99 15.32
C LEU A 74 -10.40 -22.37 14.64
N GLU A 75 -9.68 -22.51 13.54
CA GLU A 75 -9.45 -23.78 12.83
C GLU A 75 -8.75 -24.83 13.71
N ALA A 76 -7.89 -24.40 14.63
CA ALA A 76 -7.23 -25.30 15.57
C ALA A 76 -8.17 -25.87 16.65
N ILE A 77 -9.32 -25.21 16.90
CA ILE A 77 -10.28 -25.61 17.95
C ILE A 77 -11.55 -26.24 17.36
N CYS A 78 -12.03 -25.73 16.23
CA CYS A 78 -13.28 -26.12 15.58
C CYS A 78 -13.00 -26.73 14.22
N ASN A 79 -13.78 -27.73 13.79
CA ASN A 79 -13.62 -28.31 12.47
C ASN A 79 -14.19 -27.37 11.40
N PHE A 80 -13.29 -26.85 10.54
CA PHE A 80 -13.68 -26.19 9.30
C PHE A 80 -14.58 -27.14 8.46
N GLU A 81 -15.57 -26.62 7.76
CA GLU A 81 -16.59 -27.33 6.97
C GLU A 81 -17.69 -28.05 7.76
N LYS A 82 -17.47 -28.49 9.00
CA LYS A 82 -18.52 -29.14 9.81
C LYS A 82 -19.24 -28.12 10.69
N ASP A 83 -18.47 -27.26 11.37
CA ASP A 83 -18.99 -26.37 12.39
C ASP A 83 -19.28 -24.98 11.86
N TYR A 84 -18.48 -24.49 10.89
CA TYR A 84 -18.65 -23.15 10.34
C TYR A 84 -18.14 -23.01 8.90
N VAL A 85 -18.61 -21.94 8.22
CA VAL A 85 -18.15 -21.53 6.89
C VAL A 85 -17.72 -20.06 6.93
N VAL A 86 -16.60 -19.74 6.28
CA VAL A 86 -16.11 -18.37 6.17
C VAL A 86 -16.37 -17.84 4.76
N ILE A 87 -17.10 -16.73 4.67
CA ILE A 87 -17.38 -16.03 3.42
C ILE A 87 -16.55 -14.73 3.40
N LYS A 88 -15.71 -14.57 2.40
CA LYS A 88 -14.87 -13.40 2.22
C LYS A 88 -15.38 -12.55 1.07
N LEU A 89 -15.73 -11.29 1.35
CA LEU A 89 -16.12 -10.29 0.38
C LEU A 89 -15.12 -9.14 0.38
N HIS A 90 -14.95 -8.47 -0.75
CA HIS A 90 -14.03 -7.36 -0.89
C HIS A 90 -14.69 -6.22 -1.70
N GLY A 91 -14.80 -5.02 -1.12
CA GLY A 91 -15.55 -3.91 -1.67
C GLY A 91 -15.12 -3.42 -3.05
N PHE A 92 -13.87 -3.66 -3.44
CA PHE A 92 -13.42 -3.32 -4.80
C PHE A 92 -13.73 -4.39 -5.86
N PHE A 93 -13.99 -5.64 -5.45
CA PHE A 93 -14.36 -6.70 -6.38
C PHE A 93 -15.87 -6.82 -6.53
N GLN A 94 -16.58 -6.77 -5.42
CA GLN A 94 -18.04 -6.78 -5.41
C GLN A 94 -18.55 -5.33 -5.39
N THR A 95 -18.56 -4.70 -6.56
CA THR A 95 -18.97 -3.29 -6.73
C THR A 95 -20.49 -3.08 -6.69
N ASP A 96 -21.28 -4.14 -6.74
CA ASP A 96 -22.74 -4.11 -6.66
C ASP A 96 -23.23 -5.27 -5.81
N ASP A 97 -24.38 -5.08 -5.14
CA ASP A 97 -25.04 -6.09 -4.30
C ASP A 97 -25.33 -7.39 -5.06
N ARG A 98 -25.60 -7.31 -6.37
CA ARG A 98 -25.85 -8.48 -7.22
C ARG A 98 -24.62 -9.37 -7.33
N ILE A 99 -23.45 -8.76 -7.59
CA ILE A 99 -22.16 -9.48 -7.69
C ILE A 99 -21.82 -10.09 -6.33
N ALA A 100 -22.06 -9.36 -5.25
CA ALA A 100 -21.80 -9.82 -3.91
C ALA A 100 -22.65 -11.06 -3.56
N ILE A 101 -23.94 -11.08 -3.92
CA ILE A 101 -24.79 -12.25 -3.68
C ILE A 101 -24.36 -13.45 -4.52
N GLN A 102 -23.96 -13.25 -5.77
CA GLN A 102 -23.41 -14.33 -6.59
C GLN A 102 -22.16 -14.94 -5.95
N GLU A 103 -21.26 -14.11 -5.44
CA GLU A 103 -20.06 -14.56 -4.76
C GLU A 103 -20.37 -15.31 -3.45
N ILE A 104 -21.34 -14.83 -2.66
CA ILE A 104 -21.81 -15.53 -1.45
C ILE A 104 -22.36 -16.91 -1.82
N THR A 105 -23.21 -16.99 -2.85
CA THR A 105 -23.79 -18.26 -3.33
C THR A 105 -22.70 -19.23 -3.77
N ARG A 106 -21.68 -18.74 -4.49
CA ARG A 106 -20.52 -19.54 -4.92
C ARG A 106 -19.73 -20.10 -3.73
N GLN A 107 -19.43 -19.25 -2.73
CA GLN A 107 -18.66 -19.66 -1.56
C GLN A 107 -19.44 -20.59 -0.63
N LEU A 108 -20.76 -20.54 -0.64
CA LEU A 108 -21.61 -21.48 0.10
C LEU A 108 -21.80 -22.82 -0.62
N PHE A 109 -21.19 -23.04 -1.78
CA PHE A 109 -21.35 -24.24 -2.61
C PHE A 109 -22.82 -24.53 -3.02
N LEU A 110 -23.62 -23.48 -3.12
CA LEU A 110 -25.02 -23.56 -3.53
C LEU A 110 -25.20 -23.48 -5.06
N GLU A 111 -24.13 -23.55 -5.83
CA GLU A 111 -24.16 -23.42 -7.30
C GLU A 111 -24.93 -24.57 -7.96
N GLU A 112 -24.81 -25.80 -7.44
CA GLU A 112 -25.56 -26.94 -7.96
C GLU A 112 -27.08 -26.80 -7.76
N GLU A 113 -27.51 -26.22 -6.66
CA GLU A 113 -28.90 -25.92 -6.39
C GLU A 113 -29.41 -24.72 -7.21
N THR A 114 -28.54 -23.75 -7.50
CA THR A 114 -28.88 -22.58 -8.31
C THR A 114 -28.79 -22.86 -9.81
N ALA A 115 -27.94 -23.79 -10.27
CA ALA A 115 -27.83 -24.18 -11.69
C ALA A 115 -29.17 -24.72 -12.27
N ASN A 116 -30.00 -25.32 -11.43
CA ASN A 116 -31.32 -25.80 -11.82
C ASN A 116 -32.44 -24.76 -11.68
N ARG A 117 -32.13 -23.56 -11.17
CA ARG A 117 -33.09 -22.45 -10.98
C ARG A 117 -32.59 -21.22 -11.75
N THR A 118 -33.31 -20.84 -12.79
CA THR A 118 -33.09 -19.56 -13.46
C THR A 118 -33.67 -18.43 -12.61
N PHE A 119 -32.81 -17.80 -11.79
CA PHE A 119 -33.22 -16.60 -11.04
C PHE A 119 -33.33 -15.41 -11.99
N GLY A 120 -34.55 -14.94 -12.21
CA GLY A 120 -34.83 -13.80 -13.10
C GLY A 120 -34.49 -12.44 -12.49
N SER A 121 -34.50 -12.32 -11.14
CA SER A 121 -34.33 -11.04 -10.45
C SER A 121 -33.36 -11.11 -9.25
N PHE A 122 -32.79 -9.96 -8.91
CA PHE A 122 -31.98 -9.77 -7.71
C PHE A 122 -32.71 -10.15 -6.43
N SER A 123 -33.99 -9.78 -6.33
CA SER A 123 -34.83 -10.06 -5.16
C SER A 123 -35.07 -11.57 -4.95
N GLU A 124 -35.19 -12.35 -6.01
CA GLU A 124 -35.33 -13.80 -5.93
C GLU A 124 -34.05 -14.47 -5.42
N ASN A 125 -32.89 -14.05 -5.93
CA ASN A 125 -31.59 -14.54 -5.44
C ASN A 125 -31.38 -14.19 -3.97
N LEU A 126 -31.73 -12.97 -3.56
CA LEU A 126 -31.62 -12.54 -2.18
C LEU A 126 -32.56 -13.30 -1.26
N ASN A 127 -33.83 -13.48 -1.67
CA ASN A 127 -34.81 -14.26 -0.90
C ASN A 127 -34.38 -15.73 -0.77
N PHE A 128 -33.89 -16.34 -1.84
CA PHE A 128 -33.35 -17.70 -1.80
C PHE A 128 -32.17 -17.82 -0.81
N LEU A 129 -31.22 -16.86 -0.86
CA LEU A 129 -30.10 -16.82 0.10
C LEU A 129 -30.64 -16.69 1.54
N LEU A 130 -31.53 -15.75 1.78
CA LEU A 130 -32.11 -15.49 3.10
C LEU A 130 -32.91 -16.70 3.61
N ASP A 131 -33.69 -17.36 2.75
CA ASP A 131 -34.44 -18.55 3.11
C ASP A 131 -33.49 -19.73 3.39
N SER A 132 -32.44 -19.91 2.60
CA SER A 132 -31.39 -20.90 2.86
C SER A 132 -30.69 -20.68 4.21
N LEU A 133 -30.51 -19.42 4.60
CA LEU A 133 -29.94 -19.04 5.91
C LEU A 133 -30.93 -19.19 7.06
N LYS A 134 -32.26 -19.08 6.80
CA LYS A 134 -33.32 -19.11 7.82
C LYS A 134 -33.84 -20.51 8.11
N VAL A 135 -33.84 -21.42 7.10
CA VAL A 135 -34.41 -22.78 7.20
C VAL A 135 -33.57 -23.69 8.09
N ALA A 136 -32.41 -23.26 8.45
CA ALA A 136 -31.45 -24.03 9.21
C ALA A 136 -31.75 -24.01 10.71
N ASP A 137 -32.03 -25.17 11.31
CA ASP A 137 -32.20 -25.32 12.77
C ASP A 137 -30.90 -24.97 13.51
N ARG A 138 -30.99 -24.11 14.53
CA ARG A 138 -29.84 -23.60 15.34
C ARG A 138 -28.89 -24.68 15.86
N LYS A 139 -29.33 -25.90 16.02
CA LYS A 139 -28.54 -27.02 16.60
C LYS A 139 -27.83 -27.86 15.54
N THR A 140 -28.26 -27.80 14.30
CA THR A 140 -27.73 -28.66 13.21
C THR A 140 -27.07 -27.84 12.09
N THR A 141 -27.13 -26.50 12.19
CA THR A 141 -26.67 -25.60 11.14
C THR A 141 -25.26 -25.13 11.38
N LYS A 142 -24.47 -25.12 10.32
CA LYS A 142 -23.15 -24.51 10.30
C LYS A 142 -23.25 -23.01 10.55
N SER A 143 -22.37 -22.50 11.40
CA SER A 143 -22.26 -21.06 11.64
C SER A 143 -21.64 -20.37 10.42
N ILE A 144 -22.10 -19.18 10.07
CA ILE A 144 -21.59 -18.43 8.92
C ILE A 144 -20.84 -17.19 9.39
N ILE A 145 -19.59 -17.06 8.97
CA ILE A 145 -18.73 -15.93 9.29
C ILE A 145 -18.49 -15.11 8.01
N PHE A 146 -19.07 -13.91 7.95
CA PHE A 146 -18.81 -12.96 6.88
C PHE A 146 -17.63 -12.06 7.25
N ILE A 147 -16.63 -11.99 6.36
CA ILE A 147 -15.52 -11.07 6.43
C ILE A 147 -15.61 -10.16 5.22
N ILE A 148 -15.87 -8.88 5.47
CA ILE A 148 -16.09 -7.88 4.43
C ILE A 148 -14.92 -6.89 4.48
N ASP A 149 -13.97 -7.04 3.56
CA ASP A 149 -12.83 -6.10 3.42
C ASP A 149 -13.25 -4.88 2.59
N GLU A 150 -12.62 -3.71 2.86
CA GLU A 150 -13.02 -2.40 2.33
C GLU A 150 -14.54 -2.18 2.48
N PHE A 151 -15.01 -2.38 3.70
CA PHE A 151 -16.42 -2.37 4.07
C PHE A 151 -17.16 -1.07 3.70
N ASP A 152 -16.47 0.06 3.72
CA ASP A 152 -17.00 1.37 3.34
C ASP A 152 -17.50 1.44 1.89
N GLN A 153 -16.97 0.59 0.98
CA GLN A 153 -17.46 0.51 -0.40
C GLN A 153 -18.89 -0.06 -0.44
N PHE A 154 -19.18 -1.07 0.37
CA PHE A 154 -20.54 -1.61 0.48
C PHE A 154 -21.55 -0.59 1.04
N CYS A 155 -21.09 0.38 1.83
CA CYS A 155 -21.92 1.49 2.28
C CYS A 155 -22.32 2.46 1.15
N GLN A 156 -21.60 2.44 0.01
CA GLN A 156 -21.92 3.26 -1.17
C GLN A 156 -22.91 2.58 -2.11
N HIS A 157 -23.19 1.29 -1.93
CA HIS A 157 -24.15 0.57 -2.74
C HIS A 157 -25.56 1.16 -2.60
N LYS A 158 -26.32 1.13 -3.70
CA LYS A 158 -27.67 1.69 -3.74
C LYS A 158 -28.56 1.04 -2.69
N ASN A 159 -29.14 1.86 -1.82
CA ASN A 159 -30.02 1.44 -0.74
C ASN A 159 -29.40 0.48 0.28
N GLN A 160 -28.09 0.21 0.25
CA GLN A 160 -27.38 -0.69 1.18
C GLN A 160 -28.16 -1.99 1.49
N THR A 161 -28.79 -2.58 0.47
CA THR A 161 -29.76 -3.68 0.66
C THR A 161 -29.08 -4.94 1.20
N LEU A 162 -27.89 -5.27 0.74
CA LEU A 162 -27.12 -6.40 1.23
C LEU A 162 -26.80 -6.25 2.72
N LEU A 163 -26.22 -5.10 3.12
CA LEU A 163 -25.87 -4.82 4.51
C LEU A 163 -27.08 -4.84 5.44
N TYR A 164 -28.20 -4.24 4.96
CA TYR A 164 -29.44 -4.28 5.69
C TYR A 164 -29.88 -5.71 6.01
N ASN A 165 -29.91 -6.59 5.00
CA ASN A 165 -30.35 -7.96 5.16
C ASN A 165 -29.39 -8.80 6.02
N LEU A 166 -28.06 -8.63 5.85
CA LEU A 166 -27.07 -9.31 6.69
C LEU A 166 -27.22 -8.93 8.17
N PHE A 167 -27.38 -7.65 8.47
CA PHE A 167 -27.57 -7.22 9.86
C PHE A 167 -28.95 -7.55 10.41
N ASP A 168 -29.98 -7.61 9.56
CA ASP A 168 -31.33 -8.05 9.95
C ASP A 168 -31.32 -9.53 10.37
N VAL A 169 -30.67 -10.39 9.62
CA VAL A 169 -30.48 -11.79 9.98
C VAL A 169 -29.67 -11.92 11.27
N CYS A 170 -28.60 -11.13 11.43
CA CYS A 170 -27.85 -11.09 12.70
C CYS A 170 -28.72 -10.68 13.89
N GLN A 171 -29.64 -9.72 13.72
CA GLN A 171 -30.50 -9.23 14.80
C GLN A 171 -31.65 -10.20 15.10
N SER A 172 -32.25 -10.82 14.07
CA SER A 172 -33.38 -11.74 14.22
C SER A 172 -32.97 -13.10 14.82
N ALA A 173 -31.68 -13.37 14.92
CA ALA A 173 -31.09 -14.57 15.53
C ALA A 173 -31.66 -15.89 14.96
N GLN A 174 -31.99 -15.91 13.67
CA GLN A 174 -32.56 -17.07 13.00
C GLN A 174 -31.50 -18.14 12.67
N ALA A 175 -30.29 -17.71 12.28
CA ALA A 175 -29.14 -18.56 12.03
C ALA A 175 -27.90 -18.02 12.75
N PRO A 176 -26.97 -18.87 13.23
CA PRO A 176 -25.75 -18.40 13.86
C PRO A 176 -24.83 -17.72 12.82
N MET A 177 -24.66 -16.39 12.98
CA MET A 177 -23.95 -15.58 11.99
C MET A 177 -23.05 -14.53 12.66
N ALA A 178 -21.84 -14.37 12.13
CA ALA A 178 -20.97 -13.25 12.47
C ALA A 178 -20.66 -12.41 11.23
N VAL A 179 -20.74 -11.08 11.35
CA VAL A 179 -20.35 -10.15 10.28
C VAL A 179 -19.23 -9.26 10.78
N ILE A 180 -18.05 -9.40 10.22
CA ILE A 180 -16.87 -8.58 10.53
C ILE A 180 -16.54 -7.71 9.32
N GLY A 181 -16.73 -6.40 9.46
CA GLY A 181 -16.34 -5.41 8.46
C GLY A 181 -14.94 -4.86 8.74
N LEU A 182 -14.09 -4.78 7.73
CA LEU A 182 -12.76 -4.15 7.79
C LEU A 182 -12.80 -2.85 7.00
N THR A 183 -12.44 -1.75 7.64
CA THR A 183 -12.42 -0.44 6.97
C THR A 183 -11.25 0.43 7.41
N CYS A 184 -10.84 1.31 6.51
CA CYS A 184 -9.84 2.33 6.80
C CYS A 184 -10.47 3.66 7.25
N ARG A 185 -11.79 3.80 7.11
CA ARG A 185 -12.51 5.03 7.43
C ARG A 185 -12.96 5.04 8.88
N MET A 186 -12.59 6.10 9.59
CA MET A 186 -13.00 6.31 10.99
C MET A 186 -14.48 6.65 11.11
N ASP A 187 -15.06 7.24 10.07
CA ASP A 187 -16.45 7.67 10.00
C ASP A 187 -17.40 6.63 9.36
N ALA A 188 -16.98 5.36 9.27
CA ALA A 188 -17.73 4.31 8.58
C ALA A 188 -19.21 4.20 9.03
N ILE A 189 -19.50 4.39 10.33
CA ILE A 189 -20.86 4.35 10.84
C ILE A 189 -21.73 5.52 10.32
N SER A 190 -21.12 6.65 10.02
CA SER A 190 -21.87 7.80 9.48
C SER A 190 -22.36 7.54 8.05
N LEU A 191 -21.73 6.59 7.33
CA LEU A 191 -22.13 6.18 5.99
C LEU A 191 -23.36 5.26 5.98
N PHE A 192 -23.73 4.70 7.13
CA PHE A 192 -24.92 3.84 7.21
C PHE A 192 -26.20 4.62 7.04
N GLU A 193 -27.11 4.09 6.23
CA GLU A 193 -28.52 4.51 6.26
C GLU A 193 -29.12 4.26 7.65
N LYS A 194 -30.11 5.03 8.04
CA LYS A 194 -30.76 4.94 9.38
C LYS A 194 -31.22 3.51 9.70
N ARG A 195 -31.80 2.80 8.69
CA ARG A 195 -32.30 1.43 8.83
C ARG A 195 -31.18 0.40 9.04
N VAL A 196 -30.02 0.58 8.41
CA VAL A 196 -28.84 -0.28 8.57
C VAL A 196 -28.18 -0.02 9.92
N ARG A 197 -28.03 1.26 10.28
CA ARG A 197 -27.45 1.69 11.55
C ARG A 197 -28.20 1.13 12.76
N SER A 198 -29.53 1.08 12.72
CA SER A 198 -30.34 0.54 13.83
C SER A 198 -30.19 -0.96 14.05
N ARG A 199 -29.69 -1.70 13.04
CA ARG A 199 -29.47 -3.15 13.09
C ARG A 199 -28.02 -3.56 13.40
N PHE A 200 -27.09 -2.63 13.26
CA PHE A 200 -25.70 -2.87 13.59
C PHE A 200 -25.48 -2.86 15.11
N SER A 201 -24.66 -3.77 15.63
CA SER A 201 -24.40 -3.91 17.08
C SER A 201 -23.56 -2.79 17.69
N HIS A 202 -23.12 -1.80 16.93
CA HIS A 202 -22.24 -0.70 17.31
C HIS A 202 -20.87 -1.11 17.90
N ARG A 203 -20.46 -2.38 17.73
CA ARG A 203 -19.14 -2.86 18.17
C ARG A 203 -18.08 -2.38 17.18
N GLN A 204 -17.18 -1.53 17.67
CA GLN A 204 -16.07 -0.96 16.91
C GLN A 204 -14.75 -1.30 17.59
N ILE A 205 -13.81 -1.82 16.83
CA ILE A 205 -12.49 -2.18 17.30
C ILE A 205 -11.48 -1.33 16.53
N TYR A 206 -10.76 -0.48 17.24
CA TYR A 206 -9.81 0.44 16.62
C TYR A 206 -8.39 -0.12 16.67
N LEU A 207 -7.79 -0.40 15.51
CA LEU A 207 -6.40 -0.82 15.38
C LEU A 207 -5.51 0.40 15.09
N LEU A 208 -5.22 1.15 16.15
CA LEU A 208 -4.35 2.33 16.11
C LEU A 208 -3.02 1.98 16.79
N VAL A 209 -2.01 1.69 16.01
CA VAL A 209 -0.65 1.44 16.51
C VAL A 209 0.12 2.74 16.56
N LYS A 210 0.73 3.00 17.70
CA LYS A 210 1.76 4.04 17.79
C LYS A 210 3.04 3.48 17.17
N PRO A 211 3.59 4.15 16.14
CA PRO A 211 4.84 3.71 15.57
C PRO A 211 5.96 3.81 16.62
N ASP A 212 6.67 2.71 16.85
CA ASP A 212 7.83 2.63 17.73
C ASP A 212 9.01 2.10 16.91
N PHE A 213 10.11 2.83 16.91
CA PHE A 213 11.31 2.46 16.15
C PHE A 213 11.95 1.17 16.67
N GLN A 214 11.91 0.92 17.98
CA GLN A 214 12.46 -0.31 18.52
C GLN A 214 11.71 -1.54 18.00
N LYS A 215 10.36 -1.52 18.07
CA LYS A 215 9.51 -2.58 17.51
C LYS A 215 9.68 -2.73 15.99
N TYR A 216 9.91 -1.62 15.28
CA TYR A 216 10.20 -1.64 13.85
C TYR A 216 11.53 -2.35 13.53
N SER A 217 12.58 -2.10 14.31
CA SER A 217 13.86 -2.78 14.18
C SER A 217 13.78 -4.27 14.55
N GLU A 218 13.02 -4.63 15.58
CA GLU A 218 12.75 -6.03 15.94
C GLU A 218 11.98 -6.75 14.81
N THR A 219 11.03 -6.07 14.19
CA THR A 219 10.30 -6.60 13.03
C THR A 219 11.22 -6.82 11.84
N PHE A 220 12.17 -5.93 11.57
CA PHE A 220 13.19 -6.12 10.54
C PHE A 220 13.97 -7.43 10.76
N VAL A 221 14.40 -7.69 11.99
CA VAL A 221 15.11 -8.95 12.36
C VAL A 221 14.18 -10.15 12.19
N SER A 222 12.94 -10.07 12.66
CA SER A 222 12.00 -11.18 12.62
C SER A 222 11.63 -11.60 11.20
N LEU A 223 11.53 -10.65 10.28
CA LEU A 223 11.26 -10.90 8.86
C LEU A 223 12.39 -11.68 8.17
N LEU A 224 13.64 -11.40 8.55
CA LEU A 224 14.84 -12.05 7.97
C LEU A 224 15.25 -13.32 8.69
N ARG A 225 14.75 -13.56 9.91
CA ARG A 225 15.14 -14.72 10.73
C ARG A 225 14.63 -16.01 10.12
N LEU A 226 15.52 -16.98 9.94
CA LEU A 226 15.18 -18.30 9.46
C LEU A 226 14.85 -19.24 10.63
N GLN A 227 13.81 -20.05 10.46
CA GLN A 227 13.50 -21.16 11.33
C GLN A 227 14.19 -22.45 10.84
N GLN A 228 14.46 -23.39 11.74
CA GLN A 228 14.99 -24.68 11.35
C GLN A 228 13.95 -25.42 10.49
N SER A 229 14.30 -25.70 9.24
CA SER A 229 13.54 -26.54 8.33
C SER A 229 14.35 -27.76 7.91
N ARG A 230 13.67 -28.80 7.40
CA ARG A 230 14.34 -29.99 6.89
C ARG A 230 15.20 -29.72 5.63
N GLU A 231 14.95 -28.63 4.95
CA GLU A 231 15.57 -28.26 3.69
C GLU A 231 16.89 -27.48 3.88
N LEU A 232 17.09 -26.85 5.05
CA LEU A 232 18.25 -26.03 5.35
C LEU A 232 19.19 -26.68 6.37
N LYS A 233 20.49 -26.65 6.11
CA LYS A 233 21.48 -27.11 7.08
C LYS A 233 21.46 -26.26 8.34
N ALA A 234 21.40 -26.86 9.52
CA ALA A 234 21.34 -26.16 10.80
C ALA A 234 22.50 -25.18 11.02
N ILE A 235 23.68 -25.49 10.48
CA ILE A 235 24.88 -24.60 10.53
C ILE A 235 24.62 -23.33 9.73
N TYR A 236 24.04 -23.44 8.52
CA TYR A 236 23.73 -22.29 7.68
C TYR A 236 22.68 -21.38 8.34
N VAL A 237 21.61 -21.97 8.90
CA VAL A 237 20.56 -21.21 9.61
C VAL A 237 21.15 -20.42 10.78
N ARG A 238 22.06 -21.02 11.57
CA ARG A 238 22.72 -20.31 12.69
C ARG A 238 23.62 -19.17 12.21
N SER A 239 24.44 -19.42 11.18
CA SER A 239 25.32 -18.36 10.63
C SER A 239 24.52 -17.23 9.98
N TRP A 240 23.40 -17.56 9.28
CA TRP A 240 22.48 -16.57 8.74
C TRP A 240 21.85 -15.70 9.83
N ASN A 241 21.24 -16.32 10.85
CA ASN A 241 20.58 -15.58 11.93
C ASN A 241 21.55 -14.69 12.68
N LYS A 242 22.79 -15.15 12.91
CA LYS A 242 23.84 -14.32 13.50
C LYS A 242 24.18 -13.13 12.60
N SER A 243 24.37 -13.36 11.31
CA SER A 243 24.60 -12.27 10.33
C SER A 243 23.48 -11.22 10.33
N VAL A 244 22.21 -11.65 10.45
CA VAL A 244 21.07 -10.73 10.53
C VAL A 244 21.09 -9.93 11.83
N GLU A 245 21.44 -10.53 12.96
CA GLU A 245 21.59 -9.83 14.24
C GLU A 245 22.73 -8.80 14.19
N ASP A 246 23.88 -9.16 13.61
CA ASP A 246 25.02 -8.26 13.40
C ASP A 246 24.62 -7.07 12.48
N LEU A 247 23.88 -7.33 11.38
CA LEU A 247 23.35 -6.29 10.51
C LEU A 247 22.39 -5.33 11.22
N ALA A 248 21.55 -5.86 12.10
CA ALA A 248 20.60 -5.04 12.85
C ALA A 248 21.30 -4.10 13.85
N GLN A 249 22.52 -4.44 14.29
CA GLN A 249 23.32 -3.62 15.19
C GLN A 249 24.23 -2.63 14.46
N ASP A 250 24.39 -2.76 13.14
CA ASP A 250 25.25 -1.87 12.35
C ASP A 250 24.70 -0.42 12.37
N PRO A 251 25.48 0.58 12.78
CA PRO A 251 25.05 1.99 12.82
C PRO A 251 24.59 2.53 11.47
N LEU A 252 25.16 2.05 10.35
CA LEU A 252 24.76 2.45 9.00
C LEU A 252 23.35 1.96 8.66
N VAL A 253 23.05 0.70 8.99
CA VAL A 253 21.75 0.10 8.78
C VAL A 253 20.72 0.75 9.69
N GLN A 254 21.02 0.94 10.96
CA GLN A 254 20.15 1.62 11.93
C GLN A 254 19.83 3.06 11.51
N GLY A 255 20.83 3.82 11.07
CA GLY A 255 20.62 5.18 10.58
C GLY A 255 19.72 5.23 9.35
N SER A 256 19.88 4.28 8.43
CA SER A 256 19.08 4.17 7.21
C SER A 256 17.65 3.70 7.52
N LEU A 257 17.45 2.71 8.40
CA LEU A 257 16.14 2.26 8.86
C LEU A 257 15.39 3.39 9.60
N LYS A 258 16.08 4.21 10.39
CA LYS A 258 15.48 5.35 11.07
C LYS A 258 14.99 6.41 10.07
N LYS A 259 15.69 6.64 8.97
CA LYS A 259 15.20 7.51 7.88
C LYS A 259 13.92 6.95 7.27
N VAL A 260 13.87 5.65 6.95
CA VAL A 260 12.67 4.99 6.39
C VAL A 260 11.51 5.08 7.38
N PHE A 261 11.75 4.79 8.66
CA PHE A 261 10.74 4.88 9.71
C PHE A 261 10.14 6.28 9.84
N ASN A 262 10.97 7.33 9.78
CA ASN A 262 10.50 8.71 9.84
C ASN A 262 9.69 9.13 8.59
N LEU A 263 10.00 8.55 7.43
CA LEU A 263 9.24 8.79 6.20
C LEU A 263 7.90 8.04 6.19
N ASN A 264 7.97 6.74 6.47
CA ASN A 264 6.79 5.87 6.45
C ASN A 264 7.03 4.59 7.29
N PRO A 265 6.48 4.49 8.50
CA PRO A 265 6.68 3.35 9.38
C PRO A 265 5.91 2.07 8.99
N LYS A 266 5.30 2.04 7.81
CA LYS A 266 4.49 0.90 7.37
C LYS A 266 5.35 -0.32 7.07
N LEU A 267 4.93 -1.46 7.57
CA LEU A 267 5.59 -2.75 7.37
C LEU A 267 5.75 -3.12 5.88
N ARG A 268 4.79 -2.73 5.04
CA ARG A 268 4.84 -3.04 3.59
C ARG A 268 6.04 -2.38 2.90
N LEU A 269 6.39 -1.16 3.28
CA LEU A 269 7.59 -0.51 2.75
C LEU A 269 8.86 -1.26 3.15
N LEU A 270 8.94 -1.69 4.42
CA LEU A 270 10.06 -2.50 4.90
C LEU A 270 10.17 -3.82 4.13
N GLN A 271 9.05 -4.52 3.92
CA GLN A 271 9.02 -5.74 3.11
C GLN A 271 9.51 -5.49 1.68
N ASN A 272 9.08 -4.42 1.03
CA ASN A 272 9.54 -4.07 -0.32
C ASN A 272 11.06 -3.80 -0.37
N ILE A 273 11.59 -3.09 0.62
CA ILE A 273 13.05 -2.87 0.75
C ILE A 273 13.79 -4.19 0.90
N LEU A 274 13.30 -5.08 1.77
CA LEU A 274 13.89 -6.39 1.98
C LEU A 274 13.80 -7.29 0.75
N LEU A 275 12.72 -7.22 -0.03
CA LEU A 275 12.61 -7.92 -1.32
C LEU A 275 13.73 -7.51 -2.28
N VAL A 276 14.01 -6.20 -2.38
CA VAL A 276 15.11 -5.69 -3.22
C VAL A 276 16.47 -6.16 -2.69
N ALA A 277 16.69 -6.13 -1.37
CA ALA A 277 17.93 -6.62 -0.78
C ALA A 277 18.12 -8.13 -1.02
N LEU A 278 17.08 -8.94 -0.82
CA LEU A 278 17.10 -10.39 -1.03
C LEU A 278 17.30 -10.77 -2.50
N SER A 279 16.91 -9.92 -3.45
CA SER A 279 17.16 -10.18 -4.88
C SER A 279 18.64 -10.24 -5.24
N ARG A 280 19.51 -9.67 -4.40
CA ARG A 280 20.98 -9.67 -4.58
C ARG A 280 21.66 -10.92 -4.04
N LEU A 281 20.96 -11.74 -3.26
CA LEU A 281 21.51 -13.01 -2.77
C LEU A 281 21.77 -13.98 -3.92
N GLY A 282 22.93 -14.60 -3.90
CA GLY A 282 23.36 -15.61 -4.87
C GLY A 282 24.51 -16.43 -4.34
N GLU A 283 25.01 -17.38 -5.13
CA GLU A 283 26.13 -18.25 -4.73
C GLU A 283 27.40 -17.47 -4.41
N SER A 284 27.68 -16.38 -5.15
CA SER A 284 28.82 -15.49 -4.90
C SER A 284 28.62 -14.57 -3.69
N HIS A 285 27.36 -14.40 -3.22
CA HIS A 285 26.98 -13.48 -2.17
C HIS A 285 25.95 -14.13 -1.23
N PRO A 286 26.38 -15.09 -0.37
CA PRO A 286 25.47 -15.94 0.40
C PRO A 286 24.85 -15.26 1.62
N PHE A 287 25.35 -14.10 2.03
CA PHE A 287 24.86 -13.31 3.16
C PHE A 287 24.60 -11.86 2.73
N LEU A 288 23.59 -11.23 3.35
CA LEU A 288 23.33 -9.80 3.15
C LEU A 288 24.45 -8.97 3.79
N SER A 289 24.85 -7.91 3.12
CA SER A 289 25.77 -6.89 3.65
C SER A 289 25.00 -5.60 3.99
N SER A 290 25.61 -4.76 4.84
CA SER A 290 25.08 -3.43 5.17
C SER A 290 24.86 -2.57 3.91
N LYS A 291 25.75 -2.72 2.91
CA LYS A 291 25.64 -2.02 1.62
C LYS A 291 24.38 -2.43 0.84
N ASP A 292 23.99 -3.71 0.88
CA ASP A 292 22.81 -4.19 0.17
C ASP A 292 21.53 -3.57 0.74
N ILE A 293 21.45 -3.51 2.07
CA ILE A 293 20.33 -2.89 2.77
C ILE A 293 20.26 -1.39 2.48
N VAL A 294 21.39 -0.68 2.60
CA VAL A 294 21.46 0.77 2.33
C VAL A 294 21.08 1.07 0.89
N THR A 295 21.61 0.33 -0.08
CA THR A 295 21.27 0.55 -1.50
C THR A 295 19.82 0.20 -1.81
N ALA A 296 19.26 -0.84 -1.16
CA ALA A 296 17.84 -1.17 -1.28
C ALA A 296 16.95 -0.05 -0.71
N ILE A 297 17.31 0.53 0.42
CA ILE A 297 16.63 1.68 1.02
C ILE A 297 16.71 2.89 0.07
N GLU A 298 17.89 3.20 -0.43
CA GLU A 298 18.09 4.30 -1.37
C GLU A 298 17.22 4.13 -2.63
N SER A 299 17.16 2.93 -3.20
CA SER A 299 16.37 2.66 -4.40
C SER A 299 14.85 2.90 -4.20
N GLN A 300 14.36 2.74 -2.97
CA GLN A 300 12.94 2.92 -2.63
C GLN A 300 12.61 4.31 -2.08
N THR A 301 13.62 5.05 -1.61
CA THR A 301 13.42 6.37 -0.99
C THR A 301 13.92 7.53 -1.86
N THR A 302 14.70 7.26 -2.91
CA THR A 302 15.17 8.31 -3.81
C THR A 302 14.02 8.80 -4.68
N ASP A 303 13.89 10.11 -4.77
CA ASP A 303 12.92 10.75 -5.63
C ASP A 303 13.26 10.53 -7.10
N CYS A 304 12.32 9.94 -7.86
CA CYS A 304 12.48 9.67 -9.29
C CYS A 304 12.76 10.96 -10.09
N LYS A 305 12.16 12.09 -9.74
CA LYS A 305 12.41 13.37 -10.40
C LYS A 305 13.86 13.83 -10.21
N THR A 306 14.41 13.68 -9.01
CA THR A 306 15.81 14.01 -8.74
C THR A 306 16.76 13.15 -9.57
N LEU A 307 16.46 11.87 -9.79
CA LEU A 307 17.25 11.00 -10.66
C LEU A 307 17.13 11.41 -12.14
N GLN A 308 15.93 11.74 -12.61
CA GLN A 308 15.71 12.21 -13.98
C GLN A 308 16.44 13.53 -14.25
N LEU A 309 16.50 14.44 -13.28
CA LEU A 309 17.25 15.71 -13.39
C LEU A 309 18.75 15.48 -13.63
N GLN A 310 19.33 14.40 -13.09
CA GLN A 310 20.74 14.07 -13.34
C GLN A 310 21.01 13.57 -14.77
N GLY A 311 19.98 13.15 -15.49
CA GLY A 311 20.06 12.73 -16.89
C GLY A 311 19.82 13.84 -17.91
N LEU A 312 19.47 15.06 -17.47
CA LEU A 312 19.22 16.18 -18.37
C LEU A 312 20.51 16.68 -19.03
N SER A 313 20.36 17.26 -20.21
CA SER A 313 21.46 18.01 -20.82
C SER A 313 21.78 19.31 -20.02
N VAL A 314 22.99 19.79 -20.19
CA VAL A 314 23.42 21.05 -19.52
C VAL A 314 22.53 22.22 -19.90
N LEU A 315 22.06 22.29 -21.16
CA LEU A 315 21.15 23.35 -21.61
C LEU A 315 19.78 23.26 -20.89
N GLU A 316 19.21 22.06 -20.81
CA GLU A 316 17.92 21.85 -20.13
C GLU A 316 18.01 22.23 -18.65
N LEU A 317 19.11 21.85 -17.99
CA LEU A 317 19.35 22.24 -16.60
C LEU A 317 19.47 23.77 -16.43
N GLN A 318 20.16 24.44 -17.36
CA GLN A 318 20.27 25.90 -17.35
C GLN A 318 18.91 26.58 -17.53
N LEU A 319 18.07 26.08 -18.45
CA LEU A 319 16.72 26.60 -18.64
C LEU A 319 15.86 26.44 -17.38
N LEU A 320 15.95 25.28 -16.73
CA LEU A 320 15.25 25.05 -15.45
C LEU A 320 15.73 25.98 -14.34
N LEU A 321 17.04 26.24 -14.25
CA LEU A 321 17.59 27.21 -13.30
C LEU A 321 17.10 28.62 -13.58
N CYS A 322 17.06 29.02 -14.84
CA CYS A 322 16.49 30.35 -15.23
C CYS A 322 15.00 30.42 -14.90
N MET A 323 14.23 29.37 -15.15
CA MET A 323 12.81 29.31 -14.77
C MET A 323 12.64 29.40 -13.24
N LYS A 324 13.48 28.72 -12.48
CA LYS A 324 13.42 28.77 -11.01
C LYS A 324 13.80 30.14 -10.46
N TYR A 325 14.74 30.78 -11.09
CA TYR A 325 15.08 32.18 -10.79
C TYR A 325 13.92 33.14 -11.05
N LEU A 326 13.21 33.01 -12.19
CA LEU A 326 12.01 33.77 -12.51
C LEU A 326 10.87 33.46 -11.53
N ASP A 327 10.66 32.20 -11.18
CA ASP A 327 9.68 31.78 -10.17
C ASP A 327 9.90 32.48 -8.81
N LYS A 328 11.16 32.65 -8.41
CA LYS A 328 11.55 33.36 -7.19
C LYS A 328 11.30 34.89 -7.29
N ILE A 329 11.61 35.50 -8.44
CA ILE A 329 11.42 36.95 -8.68
C ILE A 329 9.94 37.31 -8.78
N TYR A 330 9.16 36.48 -9.48
CA TYR A 330 7.74 36.72 -9.73
C TYR A 330 6.81 35.99 -8.74
N PHE A 331 7.35 35.55 -7.61
CA PHE A 331 6.57 34.95 -6.50
C PHE A 331 5.68 33.79 -6.92
N GLY A 332 6.16 32.91 -7.79
CA GLY A 332 5.44 31.72 -8.24
C GLY A 332 4.52 31.93 -9.44
N GLU A 333 4.55 33.12 -10.04
CA GLU A 333 3.81 33.39 -11.26
C GLU A 333 4.39 32.61 -12.45
N PRO A 334 3.53 32.05 -13.31
CA PRO A 334 3.99 31.27 -14.44
C PRO A 334 4.74 32.11 -15.47
N CYS A 335 5.76 31.53 -16.11
CA CYS A 335 6.60 32.21 -17.09
C CYS A 335 6.45 31.59 -18.49
N ASN A 336 6.68 32.36 -19.53
CA ASN A 336 6.70 31.91 -20.92
C ASN A 336 8.13 31.68 -21.42
N TYR A 337 8.26 31.01 -22.59
CA TYR A 337 9.56 30.78 -23.20
C TYR A 337 10.41 32.04 -23.42
N GLU A 338 9.80 33.13 -23.84
CA GLU A 338 10.53 34.38 -24.11
C GLU A 338 11.20 34.93 -22.85
N MET A 339 10.51 34.90 -21.71
CA MET A 339 11.07 35.33 -20.43
C MET A 339 12.26 34.45 -20.02
N VAL A 340 12.12 33.14 -20.18
CA VAL A 340 13.17 32.18 -19.85
C VAL A 340 14.38 32.35 -20.77
N PHE A 341 14.15 32.46 -22.06
CA PHE A 341 15.24 32.65 -23.05
C PHE A 341 15.96 33.98 -22.89
N TYR A 342 15.23 35.06 -22.54
CA TYR A 342 15.83 36.34 -22.23
C TYR A 342 16.77 36.22 -21.02
N GLU A 343 16.34 35.62 -19.93
CA GLU A 343 17.17 35.43 -18.73
C GLU A 343 18.36 34.52 -19.02
N TYR A 344 18.15 33.39 -19.75
CA TYR A 344 19.22 32.53 -20.23
C TYR A 344 20.28 33.33 -21.02
N THR A 345 19.83 34.13 -21.95
CA THR A 345 20.73 34.95 -22.80
C THR A 345 21.51 35.98 -21.98
N LYS A 346 20.88 36.59 -20.99
CA LYS A 346 21.50 37.57 -20.08
C LYS A 346 22.61 36.90 -19.23
N GLN A 347 22.35 35.73 -18.71
CA GLN A 347 23.32 34.98 -17.91
C GLN A 347 24.48 34.44 -18.75
N MET A 348 24.22 34.02 -19.99
CA MET A 348 25.24 33.56 -20.92
C MET A 348 26.15 34.70 -21.47
N LYS A 349 25.80 35.97 -21.31
CA LYS A 349 26.69 37.07 -21.73
C LYS A 349 28.01 37.15 -20.96
N ASN A 350 27.99 36.68 -19.70
CA ASN A 350 29.14 36.71 -18.81
C ASN A 350 29.81 35.33 -18.67
N SER A 351 29.35 34.35 -19.41
CA SER A 351 29.81 32.97 -19.37
C SER A 351 30.70 32.68 -20.57
N SER A 352 31.71 31.83 -20.37
CA SER A 352 32.57 31.30 -21.45
C SER A 352 31.93 30.09 -22.17
N MET A 353 30.75 29.65 -21.73
CA MET A 353 30.06 28.51 -22.29
C MET A 353 29.45 28.83 -23.67
N GLN A 354 29.27 27.75 -24.47
CA GLN A 354 28.62 27.84 -25.76
C GLN A 354 27.16 28.30 -25.59
N LYS A 355 26.80 29.38 -26.26
CA LYS A 355 25.43 29.86 -26.35
C LYS A 355 24.69 29.07 -27.43
N PHE A 356 23.52 28.55 -27.07
CA PHE A 356 22.66 27.83 -28.01
C PHE A 356 21.63 28.77 -28.66
N ASP A 357 21.26 28.41 -29.87
CA ASP A 357 20.28 29.17 -30.66
C ASP A 357 18.87 29.01 -30.07
N ARG A 358 18.03 30.00 -30.37
CA ARG A 358 16.64 30.08 -29.91
C ARG A 358 15.83 28.80 -30.22
N GLN A 359 16.02 28.25 -31.43
CA GLN A 359 15.30 27.03 -31.83
C GLN A 359 15.71 25.80 -31.03
N ILE A 360 16.99 25.66 -30.69
CA ILE A 360 17.52 24.56 -29.88
C ILE A 360 17.00 24.68 -28.43
N ALA A 361 17.01 25.89 -27.87
CA ALA A 361 16.47 26.14 -26.55
C ALA A 361 14.95 25.87 -26.47
N MET A 362 14.21 26.18 -27.55
CA MET A 362 12.79 25.87 -27.62
C MET A 362 12.52 24.36 -27.62
N LYS A 363 13.32 23.57 -28.37
CA LYS A 363 13.22 22.09 -28.31
C LYS A 363 13.57 21.52 -26.96
N ALA A 364 14.56 22.10 -26.28
CA ALA A 364 14.90 21.72 -24.91
C ALA A 364 13.73 22.00 -23.95
N MET A 365 13.03 23.10 -24.14
CA MET A 365 11.84 23.43 -23.36
C MET A 365 10.68 22.44 -23.63
N GLU A 366 10.43 22.08 -24.89
CA GLU A 366 9.44 21.04 -25.26
C GLU A 366 9.80 19.67 -24.65
N HIS A 367 11.09 19.34 -24.56
CA HIS A 367 11.53 18.11 -23.91
C HIS A 367 11.31 18.16 -22.39
N LEU A 368 11.54 19.30 -21.74
CA LEU A 368 11.22 19.47 -20.32
C LEU A 368 9.71 19.34 -20.03
N GLU A 369 8.86 19.77 -20.94
CA GLU A 369 7.42 19.55 -20.86
C GLU A 369 7.08 18.05 -20.99
N THR A 370 7.69 17.34 -21.95
CA THR A 370 7.51 15.91 -22.15
C THR A 370 7.93 15.08 -20.92
N LEU A 371 8.97 15.54 -20.21
CA LEU A 371 9.44 14.93 -18.96
C LEU A 371 8.64 15.36 -17.72
N GLU A 372 7.60 16.16 -17.89
CA GLU A 372 6.75 16.69 -16.81
C GLU A 372 7.49 17.48 -15.73
N PHE A 373 8.56 18.16 -16.10
CA PHE A 373 9.24 19.11 -15.22
C PHE A 373 8.58 20.49 -15.23
N ILE A 374 7.91 20.80 -16.33
CA ILE A 374 7.12 22.01 -16.52
C ILE A 374 5.74 21.61 -17.07
N ARG A 375 4.73 22.39 -16.77
CA ARG A 375 3.36 22.16 -17.24
C ARG A 375 2.73 23.44 -17.76
N PRO A 376 2.07 23.42 -18.93
CA PRO A 376 1.32 24.57 -19.40
C PRO A 376 0.14 24.87 -18.47
N VAL A 377 -0.17 26.15 -18.30
CA VAL A 377 -1.31 26.60 -17.49
C VAL A 377 -2.61 26.21 -18.17
N GLU A 378 -3.49 25.51 -17.46
CA GLU A 378 -4.80 25.07 -17.98
C GLU A 378 -5.72 26.29 -18.21
N GLY A 379 -6.46 26.27 -19.34
CA GLY A 379 -7.44 27.32 -19.68
C GLY A 379 -7.04 28.22 -20.86
N ILE A 380 -5.78 28.21 -21.26
CA ILE A 380 -5.35 28.83 -22.52
C ILE A 380 -5.32 27.70 -23.55
N SER A 381 -6.32 27.62 -24.44
CA SER A 381 -6.33 26.57 -25.47
C SER A 381 -5.05 26.76 -26.31
N SER A 382 -4.12 25.83 -26.14
CA SER A 382 -2.78 25.83 -26.80
C SER A 382 -2.85 25.90 -28.34
N SER A 383 -4.02 25.61 -28.91
CA SER A 383 -4.26 25.65 -30.35
C SER A 383 -4.34 27.07 -30.94
N LYS A 384 -4.47 28.12 -30.12
CA LYS A 384 -4.59 29.54 -30.57
C LYS A 384 -3.41 30.41 -30.22
N VAL A 385 -2.50 29.96 -29.35
CA VAL A 385 -1.34 30.72 -28.89
C VAL A 385 -0.09 30.16 -29.56
N GLN A 386 0.80 31.07 -30.01
CA GLN A 386 2.11 30.64 -30.49
C GLN A 386 2.88 29.98 -29.36
N LYS A 387 3.60 28.89 -29.61
CA LYS A 387 4.34 28.11 -28.62
C LYS A 387 5.25 28.91 -27.71
N GLU A 388 5.81 29.99 -28.23
CA GLU A 388 6.73 30.90 -27.51
C GLU A 388 6.07 31.69 -26.37
N PHE A 389 4.75 31.89 -26.49
CA PHE A 389 3.95 32.61 -25.50
C PHE A 389 3.09 31.74 -24.62
N VAL A 390 3.20 30.41 -24.77
CA VAL A 390 2.59 29.47 -23.82
C VAL A 390 3.23 29.65 -22.45
N VAL A 391 2.41 29.74 -21.44
CA VAL A 391 2.84 30.02 -20.07
C VAL A 391 2.95 28.73 -19.30
N TYR A 392 4.05 28.51 -18.60
CA TYR A 392 4.38 27.27 -17.90
C TYR A 392 4.56 27.48 -16.41
N HIS A 393 4.09 26.53 -15.62
CA HIS A 393 4.48 26.36 -14.21
C HIS A 393 5.64 25.38 -14.10
N ILE A 394 6.59 25.66 -13.21
CA ILE A 394 7.64 24.71 -12.84
C ILE A 394 7.15 23.75 -11.76
N LEU A 395 7.36 22.46 -11.97
CA LEU A 395 6.89 21.40 -11.06
C LEU A 395 8.00 20.83 -10.16
N ILE A 396 9.16 21.48 -10.13
CA ILE A 396 10.35 21.05 -9.39
C ILE A 396 10.60 22.01 -8.24
N THR A 397 10.96 21.44 -7.07
CA THR A 397 11.35 22.24 -5.91
C THR A 397 12.82 22.65 -5.97
N SER A 398 13.19 23.73 -5.27
CA SER A 398 14.59 24.16 -5.14
C SER A 398 15.46 23.06 -4.50
N GLU A 399 14.91 22.32 -3.54
CA GLU A 399 15.59 21.20 -2.87
C GLU A 399 15.92 20.05 -3.83
N GLN A 400 14.99 19.69 -4.74
CA GLN A 400 15.20 18.68 -5.76
C GLN A 400 16.32 19.09 -6.74
N LEU A 401 16.32 20.35 -7.18
CA LEU A 401 17.38 20.88 -8.04
C LEU A 401 18.74 20.88 -7.31
N THR A 402 18.81 21.35 -6.08
CA THR A 402 20.04 21.35 -5.28
C THR A 402 20.59 19.92 -5.10
N ALA A 403 19.72 18.97 -4.77
CA ALA A 403 20.10 17.56 -4.61
C ALA A 403 20.56 16.92 -5.93
N ALA A 404 19.92 17.27 -7.05
CA ALA A 404 20.33 16.81 -8.38
C ALA A 404 21.67 17.38 -8.81
N ILE A 405 21.89 18.68 -8.62
CA ILE A 405 23.16 19.38 -8.95
C ILE A 405 24.33 18.82 -8.15
N ALA A 406 24.14 18.52 -6.87
CA ALA A 406 25.18 17.92 -6.02
C ALA A 406 25.66 16.56 -6.54
N LYS A 407 24.79 15.80 -7.20
CA LYS A 407 25.08 14.45 -7.74
C LYS A 407 25.26 14.42 -9.26
N TYR A 408 25.15 15.56 -9.95
CA TYR A 408 25.22 15.63 -11.40
C TYR A 408 26.63 15.29 -11.90
N PRO A 409 26.78 14.36 -12.86
CA PRO A 409 28.10 13.95 -13.35
C PRO A 409 28.73 15.09 -14.17
N ASN A 410 29.97 15.46 -13.85
CA ASN A 410 30.78 16.42 -14.62
C ASN A 410 30.13 17.76 -14.94
N LEU A 411 29.36 18.32 -13.98
CA LEU A 411 28.70 19.60 -14.16
C LEU A 411 29.74 20.74 -14.28
N PRO A 412 29.66 21.61 -15.31
CA PRO A 412 30.52 22.77 -15.46
C PRO A 412 30.44 23.71 -14.24
N THR A 413 31.57 24.28 -13.84
CA THR A 413 31.66 25.17 -12.66
C THR A 413 30.77 26.41 -12.79
N GLU A 414 30.61 26.94 -14.00
CA GLU A 414 29.74 28.07 -14.29
C GLU A 414 28.27 27.78 -14.03
N VAL A 415 27.81 26.53 -14.32
CA VAL A 415 26.42 26.12 -14.02
C VAL A 415 26.21 25.92 -12.51
N LYS A 416 27.26 25.50 -11.78
CA LYS A 416 27.19 25.47 -10.31
C LYS A 416 27.05 26.87 -9.72
N GLN A 417 27.85 27.85 -10.20
CA GLN A 417 27.71 29.24 -9.78
C GLN A 417 26.36 29.84 -10.13
N LEU A 418 25.83 29.48 -11.31
CA LEU A 418 24.47 29.85 -11.70
C LEU A 418 23.43 29.27 -10.72
N ALA A 419 23.56 28.02 -10.34
CA ALA A 419 22.67 27.37 -9.39
C ALA A 419 22.71 28.07 -8.02
N ASP A 420 23.89 28.39 -7.51
CA ASP A 420 24.06 29.12 -6.25
C ASP A 420 23.39 30.51 -6.28
N THR A 421 23.29 31.13 -7.46
CA THR A 421 22.64 32.43 -7.64
C THR A 421 21.12 32.32 -7.77
N CYS A 422 20.64 31.26 -8.40
CA CYS A 422 19.23 31.03 -8.73
C CYS A 422 18.42 30.37 -7.61
N LEU A 423 19.03 29.48 -6.85
CA LEU A 423 18.40 28.68 -5.79
C LEU A 423 18.52 29.34 -4.42
#